data_7629939e148787ef7a4cadd2fc3ac12d
#
_entry.id   7629939e148787ef7a4cadd2fc3ac12d
#
_cell.length_a   1.000
_cell.length_b   1.000
_cell.length_c   1.000
_cell.angle_alpha   90.00
_cell.angle_beta   90.00
_cell.angle_gamma   90.00
#
_symmetry.space_group_name_H-M   'P 1'
#
loop_
_entity.id
_entity.type
_entity.pdbx_description
1 polymer ?
#
loop_
_entity_poly.entity_id
_entity_poly.type
_entity_poly.pdbx_seq_one_letter_code
_entity_poly.pdbx_strand_id
1 'polypeptide(L)'
;MKLSPNVTDITEMAKAVEAGGADAVSLINTLTGMKIDVNRRTFAVANKTAGVSGPAIHPIAVRMVYQVANAINLPIIGMGGIRTAEDALEMIMVGASAVAVGTANFNDPYTTCLLYTSDAADD
;
A
#
# COMPACT_ATOMS: atom_id res chain seq x y z
N MET A 1 -11.84 6.65 0.85
CA MET A 1 -12.06 5.21 1.21
C MET A 1 -10.76 4.44 1.01
N LYS A 2 -10.40 3.56 1.96
CA LYS A 2 -9.20 2.70 1.85
C LYS A 2 -9.57 1.30 1.40
N LEU A 3 -8.92 0.80 0.34
CA LEU A 3 -9.22 -0.49 -0.27
C LEU A 3 -8.32 -1.59 0.29
N SER A 4 -8.92 -2.76 0.51
CA SER A 4 -8.20 -3.98 0.91
C SER A 4 -7.62 -4.69 -0.31
N PRO A 5 -6.39 -5.24 -0.22
CA PRO A 5 -5.82 -6.07 -1.27
C PRO A 5 -6.35 -7.51 -1.25
N ASN A 6 -7.09 -7.89 -0.22
CA ASN A 6 -7.57 -9.27 -0.01
C ASN A 6 -8.86 -9.53 -0.78
N VAL A 7 -8.84 -9.28 -2.07
CA VAL A 7 -9.95 -9.43 -3.01
C VAL A 7 -9.44 -10.02 -4.32
N THR A 8 -10.32 -10.62 -5.09
CA THR A 8 -9.97 -11.19 -6.39
C THR A 8 -9.69 -10.10 -7.42
N ASP A 9 -10.56 -9.07 -7.48
CA ASP A 9 -10.43 -7.95 -8.41
C ASP A 9 -10.65 -6.62 -7.66
N ILE A 10 -9.58 -5.90 -7.42
CA ILE A 10 -9.63 -4.62 -6.70
C ILE A 10 -10.31 -3.52 -7.51
N THR A 11 -10.36 -3.66 -8.84
CA THR A 11 -11.02 -2.66 -9.69
C THR A 11 -12.51 -2.62 -9.48
N GLU A 12 -13.14 -3.75 -9.18
CA GLU A 12 -14.56 -3.81 -8.84
C GLU A 12 -14.87 -3.03 -7.57
N MET A 13 -14.01 -3.19 -6.56
CA MET A 13 -14.12 -2.44 -5.30
C MET A 13 -13.95 -0.94 -5.55
N ALA A 14 -12.97 -0.56 -6.35
CA ALA A 14 -12.70 0.85 -6.68
C ALA A 14 -13.89 1.50 -7.42
N LYS A 15 -14.46 0.82 -8.39
CA LYS A 15 -15.64 1.29 -9.12
C LYS A 15 -16.87 1.45 -8.21
N ALA A 16 -17.08 0.50 -7.31
CA ALA A 16 -18.18 0.58 -6.34
C ALA A 16 -18.03 1.77 -5.40
N VAL A 17 -16.81 2.04 -4.95
CA VAL A 17 -16.49 3.18 -4.07
C VAL A 17 -16.66 4.51 -4.81
N GLU A 18 -16.25 4.59 -6.08
CA GLU A 18 -16.47 5.77 -6.93
C GLU A 18 -17.97 6.01 -7.13
N ALA A 19 -18.72 4.98 -7.47
CA ALA A 19 -20.19 5.06 -7.62
C ALA A 19 -20.88 5.46 -6.30
N GLY A 20 -20.31 5.08 -5.16
CA GLY A 20 -20.79 5.46 -3.83
C GLY A 20 -20.49 6.91 -3.43
N GLY A 21 -19.79 7.68 -4.26
CA GLY A 21 -19.53 9.11 -4.06
C GLY A 21 -18.29 9.43 -3.22
N ALA A 22 -17.30 8.54 -3.19
CA ALA A 22 -16.03 8.86 -2.54
C ALA A 22 -15.28 9.99 -3.28
N ASP A 23 -14.57 10.82 -2.54
CA ASP A 23 -13.77 11.91 -3.10
C ASP A 23 -12.36 11.46 -3.51
N ALA A 24 -11.85 10.41 -2.89
CA ALA A 24 -10.56 9.81 -3.18
C ALA A 24 -10.52 8.37 -2.68
N VAL A 25 -9.59 7.58 -3.20
CA VAL A 25 -9.31 6.24 -2.71
C VAL A 25 -7.86 6.12 -2.25
N SER A 26 -7.63 5.31 -1.24
CA SER A 26 -6.28 4.90 -0.84
C SER A 26 -6.16 3.39 -0.92
N LEU A 27 -5.03 2.90 -1.33
CA LEU A 27 -4.71 1.47 -1.35
C LEU A 27 -3.20 1.27 -1.25
N ILE A 28 -2.75 0.21 -0.66
CA ILE A 28 -3.49 -0.96 -0.17
C ILE A 28 -3.40 -1.07 1.35
N ASN A 29 -4.34 -1.80 1.96
CA ASN A 29 -4.16 -2.29 3.32
C ASN A 29 -3.19 -3.48 3.30
N THR A 30 -2.91 -4.09 4.45
CA THR A 30 -2.03 -5.26 4.56
C THR A 30 -2.64 -6.50 3.92
N LEU A 31 -1.77 -7.37 3.40
CA LEU A 31 -2.17 -8.70 2.93
C LEU A 31 -2.32 -9.64 4.12
N THR A 32 -3.35 -10.46 4.11
CA THR A 32 -3.57 -11.43 5.18
C THR A 32 -2.55 -12.55 5.10
N GLY A 33 -1.86 -12.79 6.20
CA GLY A 33 -0.87 -13.85 6.34
C GLY A 33 -0.95 -14.53 7.70
N MET A 34 -0.04 -15.45 7.94
CA MET A 34 0.06 -16.19 9.19
C MET A 34 1.53 -16.46 9.53
N LYS A 35 1.84 -16.47 10.81
CA LYS A 35 3.15 -16.89 11.32
C LYS A 35 2.95 -17.93 12.41
N ILE A 36 3.69 -19.05 12.31
CA ILE A 36 3.75 -20.08 13.32
C ILE A 36 5.05 -19.93 14.12
N ASP A 37 4.93 -19.97 15.44
CA ASP A 37 6.06 -20.11 16.34
C ASP A 37 6.36 -21.61 16.46
N VAL A 38 7.38 -22.07 15.76
CA VAL A 38 7.72 -23.49 15.68
C VAL A 38 8.25 -24.04 17.00
N ASN A 39 8.87 -23.19 17.81
CA ASN A 39 9.40 -23.60 19.13
C ASN A 39 8.28 -23.83 20.14
N ARG A 40 7.31 -22.92 20.14
CA ARG A 40 6.14 -23.00 21.02
C ARG A 40 5.00 -23.87 20.45
N ARG A 41 5.12 -24.27 19.17
CA ARG A 41 4.12 -25.05 18.43
C ARG A 41 2.73 -24.43 18.46
N THR A 42 2.66 -23.12 18.31
CA THR A 42 1.42 -22.35 18.34
C THR A 42 1.48 -21.16 17.36
N PHE A 43 0.40 -20.42 17.27
CA PHE A 43 0.37 -19.19 16.45
C PHE A 43 1.25 -18.13 17.08
N ALA A 44 2.00 -17.39 16.25
CA ALA A 44 2.84 -16.28 16.70
C ALA A 44 2.02 -15.06 17.15
N VAL A 45 0.79 -14.92 16.64
CA VAL A 45 -0.15 -13.85 16.99
C VAL A 45 -1.46 -14.43 17.50
N ALA A 46 -2.07 -13.77 18.49
CA ALA A 46 -3.28 -14.26 19.16
C ALA A 46 -4.46 -14.46 18.18
N ASN A 47 -4.58 -13.60 17.17
CA ASN A 47 -5.64 -13.68 16.17
C ASN A 47 -5.41 -14.76 15.10
N LYS A 48 -4.33 -15.54 15.20
CA LYS A 48 -3.91 -16.58 14.25
C LYS A 48 -3.44 -16.02 12.90
N THR A 49 -4.22 -15.15 12.29
CA THR A 49 -3.86 -14.41 11.08
C THR A 49 -3.56 -12.95 11.39
N ALA A 50 -2.71 -12.33 10.57
CA ALA A 50 -2.33 -10.93 10.72
C ALA A 50 -1.98 -10.32 9.36
N GLY A 51 -1.80 -9.01 9.35
CA GLY A 51 -1.42 -8.30 8.13
C GLY A 51 0.07 -8.41 7.84
N VAL A 52 0.38 -8.72 6.59
CA VAL A 52 1.75 -8.65 6.05
C VAL A 52 1.96 -7.27 5.46
N SER A 53 2.99 -6.57 5.91
CA SER A 53 3.41 -5.26 5.41
C SER A 53 4.91 -5.26 5.11
N GLY A 54 5.43 -4.13 4.63
CA GLY A 54 6.85 -3.99 4.34
C GLY A 54 7.20 -4.19 2.87
N PRO A 55 8.49 -4.21 2.52
CA PRO A 55 8.95 -4.16 1.12
C PRO A 55 8.43 -5.29 0.24
N ALA A 56 8.18 -6.45 0.83
CA ALA A 56 7.71 -7.63 0.08
C ALA A 56 6.35 -7.41 -0.61
N ILE A 57 5.51 -6.54 -0.06
CA ILE A 57 4.20 -6.25 -0.66
C ILE A 57 4.23 -5.12 -1.69
N HIS A 58 5.34 -4.41 -1.84
CA HIS A 58 5.43 -3.24 -2.71
C HIS A 58 5.06 -3.54 -4.17
N PRO A 59 5.58 -4.58 -4.82
CA PRO A 59 5.20 -4.90 -6.20
C PRO A 59 3.70 -5.20 -6.35
N ILE A 60 3.09 -5.78 -5.34
CA ILE A 60 1.64 -6.05 -5.34
C ILE A 60 0.87 -4.73 -5.25
N ALA A 61 1.29 -3.83 -4.37
CA ALA A 61 0.69 -2.52 -4.20
C ALA A 61 0.80 -1.68 -5.48
N VAL A 62 1.96 -1.67 -6.13
CA VAL A 62 2.20 -0.97 -7.40
C VAL A 62 1.24 -1.46 -8.48
N ARG A 63 1.12 -2.78 -8.64
CA ARG A 63 0.18 -3.37 -9.61
C ARG A 63 -1.26 -2.96 -9.33
N MET A 64 -1.68 -3.02 -8.07
CA MET A 64 -3.06 -2.67 -7.70
C MET A 64 -3.36 -1.19 -7.92
N VAL A 65 -2.44 -0.30 -7.59
CA VAL A 65 -2.57 1.13 -7.90
C VAL A 65 -2.71 1.35 -9.41
N TYR A 66 -1.89 0.69 -10.22
CA TYR A 66 -1.98 0.77 -11.67
C TYR A 66 -3.35 0.34 -12.19
N GLN A 67 -3.85 -0.80 -11.72
CA GLN A 67 -5.17 -1.32 -12.13
C GLN A 67 -6.29 -0.38 -11.74
N VAL A 68 -6.27 0.15 -10.52
CA VAL A 68 -7.30 1.09 -10.04
C VAL A 68 -7.22 2.41 -10.79
N ALA A 69 -6.04 2.94 -11.04
CA ALA A 69 -5.85 4.18 -11.80
C ALA A 69 -6.44 4.11 -13.22
N ASN A 70 -6.39 2.93 -13.85
CA ASN A 70 -7.00 2.72 -15.16
C ASN A 70 -8.50 2.44 -15.10
N ALA A 71 -9.08 2.22 -13.93
CA ALA A 71 -10.47 1.84 -13.76
C ALA A 71 -11.38 2.97 -13.28
N ILE A 72 -10.83 3.96 -12.57
CA ILE A 72 -11.59 5.06 -11.96
C ILE A 72 -10.92 6.41 -12.25
N ASN A 73 -11.65 7.50 -11.93
CA ASN A 73 -11.19 8.88 -12.15
C ASN A 73 -10.93 9.63 -10.84
N LEU A 74 -10.95 8.97 -9.69
CA LEU A 74 -10.68 9.61 -8.41
C LEU A 74 -9.18 9.72 -8.14
N PRO A 75 -8.73 10.72 -7.36
CA PRO A 75 -7.37 10.77 -6.83
C PRO A 75 -7.05 9.50 -6.02
N ILE A 76 -5.80 9.03 -6.15
CA ILE A 76 -5.34 7.80 -5.50
C ILE A 76 -4.17 8.13 -4.57
N ILE A 77 -4.26 7.65 -3.34
CA ILE A 77 -3.14 7.64 -2.39
C ILE A 77 -2.56 6.23 -2.37
N GLY A 78 -1.37 6.07 -2.93
CA GLY A 78 -0.67 4.77 -2.99
C GLY A 78 0.11 4.49 -1.72
N MET A 79 -0.03 3.28 -1.18
CA MET A 79 0.71 2.84 0.00
C MET A 79 1.00 1.34 -0.07
N GLY A 80 2.09 0.94 0.54
CA GLY A 80 2.52 -0.47 0.64
C GLY A 80 3.98 -0.65 0.30
N GLY A 81 4.79 -0.94 1.30
CA GLY A 81 6.19 -1.30 1.14
C GLY A 81 7.13 -0.19 0.68
N ILE A 82 6.71 1.07 0.73
CA ILE A 82 7.53 2.21 0.31
C ILE A 82 8.64 2.44 1.35
N ARG A 83 9.90 2.42 0.91
CA ARG A 83 11.09 2.69 1.72
C ARG A 83 11.99 3.75 1.12
N THR A 84 12.02 3.87 -0.19
CA THR A 84 12.94 4.73 -0.94
C THR A 84 12.18 5.71 -1.81
N ALA A 85 12.86 6.74 -2.28
CA ALA A 85 12.31 7.69 -3.25
C ALA A 85 11.87 6.98 -4.54
N GLU A 86 12.62 5.98 -4.99
CA GLU A 86 12.27 5.18 -6.16
C GLU A 86 10.94 4.44 -5.96
N ASP A 87 10.73 3.86 -4.77
CA ASP A 87 9.45 3.20 -4.45
C ASP A 87 8.28 4.19 -4.52
N ALA A 88 8.47 5.41 -4.02
CA ALA A 88 7.46 6.46 -4.09
C ALA A 88 7.19 6.87 -5.55
N LEU A 89 8.24 7.03 -6.36
CA LEU A 89 8.12 7.35 -7.78
C LEU A 89 7.38 6.26 -8.56
N GLU A 90 7.64 4.98 -8.28
CA GLU A 90 6.88 3.88 -8.88
C GLU A 90 5.37 4.07 -8.68
N MET A 91 4.96 4.42 -7.46
CA MET A 91 3.54 4.67 -7.16
C MET A 91 2.97 5.84 -7.97
N ILE A 92 3.71 6.95 -8.07
CA ILE A 92 3.29 8.11 -8.85
C ILE A 92 3.22 7.77 -10.35
N MET A 93 4.21 7.07 -10.87
CA MET A 93 4.28 6.69 -12.29
C MET A 93 3.13 5.77 -12.72
N VAL A 94 2.61 4.95 -11.83
CA VAL A 94 1.47 4.08 -12.14
C VAL A 94 0.11 4.71 -11.87
N GLY A 95 0.07 5.96 -11.38
CA GLY A 95 -1.15 6.74 -11.31
C GLY A 95 -1.55 7.24 -9.92
N ALA A 96 -0.74 7.06 -8.88
CA ALA A 96 -1.02 7.66 -7.59
C ALA A 96 -0.82 9.18 -7.64
N SER A 97 -1.70 9.92 -6.98
CA SER A 97 -1.59 11.37 -6.80
C SER A 97 -0.75 11.74 -5.58
N ALA A 98 -0.65 10.83 -4.63
CA ALA A 98 0.14 10.96 -3.40
C ALA A 98 0.54 9.57 -2.91
N VAL A 99 1.51 9.53 -2.00
CA VAL A 99 1.95 8.29 -1.37
C VAL A 99 1.86 8.40 0.15
N ALA A 100 1.70 7.26 0.81
CA ALA A 100 1.75 7.16 2.27
C ALA A 100 2.78 6.11 2.68
N VAL A 101 3.59 6.45 3.67
CA VAL A 101 4.65 5.58 4.20
C VAL A 101 4.24 5.10 5.59
N GLY A 102 4.19 3.78 5.77
CA GLY A 102 3.80 3.17 7.04
C GLY A 102 4.97 2.45 7.71
N THR A 103 5.09 1.16 7.46
CA THR A 103 6.01 0.25 8.16
C THR A 103 7.48 0.71 8.18
N ALA A 104 7.95 1.34 7.12
CA ALA A 104 9.34 1.82 7.04
C ALA A 104 9.68 2.83 8.13
N ASN A 105 8.72 3.60 8.63
CA ASN A 105 8.91 4.54 9.74
C ASN A 105 9.24 3.85 11.07
N PHE A 106 8.88 2.59 11.24
CA PHE A 106 9.23 1.82 12.43
C PHE A 106 10.70 1.39 12.42
N ASN A 107 11.28 1.20 11.23
CA ASN A 107 12.69 0.87 11.07
C ASN A 107 13.57 2.12 11.12
N ASP A 108 13.12 3.18 10.46
CA ASP A 108 13.80 4.48 10.43
C ASP A 108 12.74 5.60 10.46
N PRO A 109 12.62 6.32 11.58
CA PRO A 109 11.63 7.39 11.72
C PRO A 109 11.86 8.58 10.78
N TYR A 110 13.04 8.67 10.18
CA TYR A 110 13.36 9.71 9.19
C TYR A 110 13.02 9.34 7.75
N THR A 111 12.50 8.14 7.50
CA THR A 111 12.18 7.65 6.15
C THR A 111 11.34 8.66 5.35
N THR A 112 10.26 9.17 5.93
CA THR A 112 9.39 10.13 5.26
C THR A 112 10.10 11.45 4.94
N CYS A 113 10.96 11.92 5.85
CA CYS A 113 11.76 13.13 5.61
C CYS A 113 12.76 12.93 4.46
N LEU A 114 13.43 11.78 4.44
CA LEU A 114 14.38 11.44 3.38
C LEU A 114 13.71 11.33 2.02
N LEU A 115 12.52 10.73 1.95
CA LEU A 115 11.73 10.67 0.74
C LEU A 115 11.33 12.06 0.25
N TYR A 116 10.89 12.92 1.16
CA TYR A 116 10.44 14.28 0.83
C TYR A 116 11.59 15.16 0.33
N THR A 117 12.79 15.00 0.89
CA THR A 117 13.97 15.80 0.55
C THR A 117 14.85 15.16 -0.53
N SER A 118 14.42 14.04 -1.12
CA SER A 118 15.18 13.40 -2.20
C SER A 118 15.11 14.24 -3.50
N ASP A 119 16.18 14.18 -4.28
CA ASP A 119 16.28 14.88 -5.59
C ASP A 119 15.18 14.46 -6.57
N ALA A 120 14.53 13.35 -6.33
CA ALA A 120 13.38 12.90 -7.10
C ALA A 120 12.18 13.86 -7.01
N ALA A 121 12.16 14.75 -6.01
CA ALA A 121 11.15 15.79 -5.88
C ALA A 121 11.50 17.05 -6.70
N ASP A 122 12.74 17.18 -7.16
CA ASP A 122 13.24 18.37 -7.85
C ASP A 122 13.22 18.23 -9.38
N ASP A 123 12.97 17.04 -9.89
CA ASP A 123 12.82 16.73 -11.30
C ASP A 123 11.33 16.66 -11.72
#